data_47d1796ccd38157634908830eee2c49c
#
_entry.id   47d1796ccd38157634908830eee2c49c
#
_cell.length_a   1.000
_cell.length_b   1.000
_cell.length_c   1.000
_cell.angle_alpha   90.00
_cell.angle_beta   90.00
_cell.angle_gamma   90.00
#
_symmetry.space_group_name_H-M   'P 1'
#
loop_
_entity.id
_entity.type
_entity.pdbx_description
1 polymer ?
#
loop_
_entity_poly.entity_id
_entity_poly.type
_entity_poly.pdbx_seq_one_letter_code
_entity_poly.pdbx_strand_id
1 'polypeptide(L)'
;MAKGHTYRITEDAVDGYESEITGDAEQGYVVTNTRMPSLTVQKKVEGKLGDKTKQFEIKIRLADKDGNPVTGSYGGVEFDRHGEAVVSLCDGEQVYIEKLPVGTSYQVTEVLADKEGYQTSYETCEGTLSADRTATVINRYMEEIPDSGIRDAGSFAVGSALVWLTGASMLCIALIRRRRND
;
A
#
# COMPACT_ATOMS: atom_id res chain seq x y z
N MET A 1 6.75 52.40 -10.52
CA MET A 1 6.11 51.96 -9.26
C MET A 1 6.01 53.10 -8.29
N ALA A 2 4.86 53.31 -7.63
CA ALA A 2 4.71 54.36 -6.64
C ALA A 2 5.53 53.95 -5.40
N LYS A 3 6.49 54.80 -5.00
CA LYS A 3 7.34 54.58 -3.84
C LYS A 3 6.46 54.53 -2.56
N GLY A 4 6.45 53.39 -1.83
CA GLY A 4 5.83 53.26 -0.53
C GLY A 4 4.58 52.39 -0.44
N HIS A 5 4.21 51.64 -1.50
CA HIS A 5 3.09 50.72 -1.43
C HIS A 5 3.59 49.27 -1.41
N THR A 6 3.12 48.47 -0.44
CA THR A 6 3.34 47.03 -0.37
C THR A 6 2.08 46.38 -0.92
N TYR A 7 2.25 45.52 -1.94
CA TYR A 7 1.16 44.72 -2.52
C TYR A 7 1.20 43.31 -1.95
N ARG A 8 0.06 42.77 -1.62
CA ARG A 8 -0.16 41.39 -1.22
C ARG A 8 -1.30 40.81 -2.05
N ILE A 9 -1.08 39.62 -2.57
CA ILE A 9 -2.14 38.85 -3.23
C ILE A 9 -2.61 37.75 -2.27
N THR A 10 -3.93 37.57 -2.20
CA THR A 10 -4.59 36.49 -1.49
C THR A 10 -5.61 35.87 -2.42
N GLU A 11 -5.83 34.57 -2.29
CA GLU A 11 -6.88 33.84 -2.98
C GLU A 11 -7.87 33.29 -1.95
N ASP A 12 -9.15 33.33 -2.28
CA ASP A 12 -10.18 32.67 -1.48
C ASP A 12 -10.05 31.14 -1.69
N ALA A 13 -10.19 30.36 -0.60
CA ALA A 13 -10.07 28.93 -0.66
C ALA A 13 -11.08 28.30 -1.61
N VAL A 14 -10.59 27.49 -2.55
CA VAL A 14 -11.41 26.71 -3.48
C VAL A 14 -11.51 25.28 -2.96
N ASP A 15 -12.74 24.80 -2.78
CA ASP A 15 -12.98 23.46 -2.25
C ASP A 15 -12.33 22.37 -3.13
N GLY A 16 -11.56 21.49 -2.50
CA GLY A 16 -10.82 20.40 -3.17
C GLY A 16 -9.54 20.84 -3.88
N TYR A 17 -9.08 22.08 -3.66
CA TYR A 17 -7.80 22.56 -4.18
C TYR A 17 -6.93 23.12 -3.07
N GLU A 18 -5.63 22.95 -3.24
CA GLU A 18 -4.58 23.56 -2.45
C GLU A 18 -3.94 24.68 -3.28
N SER A 19 -3.91 25.90 -2.72
CA SER A 19 -3.40 27.09 -3.40
C SER A 19 -1.99 27.43 -2.93
N GLU A 20 -1.10 27.71 -3.87
CA GLU A 20 0.24 28.22 -3.63
C GLU A 20 0.42 29.54 -4.36
N ILE A 21 0.90 30.58 -3.64
CA ILE A 21 1.20 31.88 -4.24
C ILE A 21 2.71 32.09 -4.16
N THR A 22 3.35 32.25 -5.32
CA THR A 22 4.78 32.48 -5.47
C THR A 22 5.05 33.81 -6.19
N GLY A 23 6.29 34.32 -6.12
CA GLY A 23 6.68 35.58 -6.73
C GLY A 23 6.52 36.80 -5.80
N ASP A 24 6.70 37.97 -6.36
CA ASP A 24 6.66 39.25 -5.66
C ASP A 24 6.10 40.38 -6.55
N ALA A 25 6.01 41.59 -5.98
CA ALA A 25 5.47 42.76 -6.67
C ALA A 25 6.38 43.28 -7.81
N GLU A 26 7.65 42.87 -7.88
CA GLU A 26 8.61 43.31 -8.90
C GLU A 26 8.63 42.37 -10.12
N GLN A 27 8.54 41.05 -9.83
CA GLN A 27 8.58 39.98 -10.85
C GLN A 27 7.20 39.49 -11.25
N GLY A 28 6.17 39.86 -10.48
CA GLY A 28 4.81 39.37 -10.62
C GLY A 28 4.54 38.17 -9.71
N TYR A 29 3.26 37.93 -9.43
CA TYR A 29 2.78 36.82 -8.62
C TYR A 29 2.25 35.70 -9.53
N VAL A 30 2.47 34.46 -9.13
CA VAL A 30 1.87 33.28 -9.74
C VAL A 30 1.02 32.59 -8.66
N VAL A 31 -0.25 32.37 -8.96
CA VAL A 31 -1.18 31.59 -8.14
C VAL A 31 -1.34 30.23 -8.81
N THR A 32 -1.04 29.17 -8.08
CA THR A 32 -1.16 27.78 -8.55
C THR A 32 -2.16 27.04 -7.69
N ASN A 33 -3.21 26.51 -8.32
CA ASN A 33 -4.20 25.66 -7.67
C ASN A 33 -3.98 24.21 -8.06
N THR A 34 -3.66 23.38 -7.07
CA THR A 34 -3.45 21.94 -7.25
C THR A 34 -4.63 21.19 -6.66
N ARG A 35 -5.27 20.31 -7.46
CA ARG A 35 -6.38 19.49 -6.98
C ARG A 35 -5.89 18.52 -5.90
N MET A 36 -6.59 18.48 -4.77
CA MET A 36 -6.35 17.54 -3.68
C MET A 36 -6.72 16.12 -4.12
N PRO A 37 -5.82 15.14 -3.98
CA PRO A 37 -6.07 13.74 -4.34
C PRO A 37 -6.97 13.04 -3.31
N SER A 38 -7.49 11.88 -3.72
CA SER A 38 -8.26 10.97 -2.89
C SER A 38 -7.63 9.58 -2.85
N LEU A 39 -7.75 8.90 -1.70
CA LEU A 39 -7.40 7.50 -1.52
C LEU A 39 -8.66 6.67 -1.36
N THR A 40 -8.88 5.70 -2.25
CA THR A 40 -9.90 4.67 -2.08
C THR A 40 -9.25 3.43 -1.47
N VAL A 41 -9.82 2.90 -0.38
CA VAL A 41 -9.40 1.63 0.20
C VAL A 41 -10.50 0.61 -0.05
N GLN A 42 -10.16 -0.47 -0.76
CA GLN A 42 -11.08 -1.52 -1.17
C GLN A 42 -10.70 -2.86 -0.55
N LYS A 43 -11.72 -3.63 -0.15
CA LYS A 43 -11.58 -5.01 0.32
C LYS A 43 -12.01 -6.01 -0.75
N LYS A 44 -11.22 -7.08 -0.92
CA LYS A 44 -11.53 -8.22 -1.79
C LYS A 44 -11.30 -9.52 -1.04
N VAL A 45 -12.25 -10.46 -1.15
CA VAL A 45 -12.12 -11.82 -0.63
C VAL A 45 -12.15 -12.82 -1.78
N GLU A 46 -11.13 -13.67 -1.85
CA GLU A 46 -10.95 -14.69 -2.88
C GLU A 46 -11.01 -16.10 -2.30
N GLY A 47 -11.16 -17.11 -3.18
CA GLY A 47 -11.30 -18.52 -2.82
C GLY A 47 -12.77 -18.94 -2.74
N LYS A 48 -13.05 -20.20 -3.09
CA LYS A 48 -14.43 -20.73 -3.14
C LYS A 48 -15.12 -20.75 -1.78
N LEU A 49 -14.35 -20.97 -0.71
CA LEU A 49 -14.83 -21.04 0.66
C LEU A 49 -14.59 -19.73 1.43
N GLY A 50 -14.09 -18.69 0.78
CA GLY A 50 -13.91 -17.37 1.38
C GLY A 50 -15.24 -16.76 1.78
N ASP A 51 -15.40 -16.42 3.06
CA ASP A 51 -16.59 -15.76 3.58
C ASP A 51 -16.60 -14.28 3.14
N LYS A 52 -17.46 -13.98 2.19
CA LYS A 52 -17.61 -12.64 1.62
C LYS A 52 -18.33 -11.64 2.52
N THR A 53 -18.98 -12.14 3.58
CA THR A 53 -19.68 -11.31 4.56
C THR A 53 -18.84 -10.98 5.79
N LYS A 54 -17.69 -11.67 5.92
CA LYS A 54 -16.76 -11.43 7.02
C LYS A 54 -16.19 -10.04 6.97
N GLN A 55 -16.22 -9.35 8.11
CA GLN A 55 -15.62 -8.05 8.30
C GLN A 55 -14.12 -8.20 8.64
N PHE A 56 -13.31 -7.41 7.95
CA PHE A 56 -11.86 -7.32 8.15
C PHE A 56 -11.50 -5.91 8.59
N GLU A 57 -10.76 -5.79 9.67
CA GLU A 57 -10.27 -4.50 10.16
C GLU A 57 -9.03 -4.08 9.38
N ILE A 58 -9.13 -2.93 8.72
CA ILE A 58 -8.07 -2.36 7.90
C ILE A 58 -7.60 -1.07 8.57
N LYS A 59 -6.32 -1.03 8.89
CA LYS A 59 -5.65 0.15 9.41
C LYS A 59 -5.07 0.98 8.27
N ILE A 60 -5.35 2.28 8.30
CA ILE A 60 -4.87 3.27 7.35
C ILE A 60 -4.05 4.28 8.14
N ARG A 61 -2.85 4.56 7.67
CA ARG A 61 -1.97 5.59 8.22
C ARG A 61 -1.64 6.62 7.16
N LEU A 62 -1.74 7.89 7.54
CA LEU A 62 -1.46 9.03 6.68
C LEU A 62 -0.40 9.93 7.33
N ALA A 63 0.53 10.44 6.50
CA ALA A 63 1.45 11.49 6.90
C ALA A 63 1.62 12.52 5.77
N ASP A 64 1.85 13.77 6.13
CA ASP A 64 2.11 14.83 5.16
C ASP A 64 3.49 14.67 4.49
N LYS A 65 3.84 15.59 3.58
CA LYS A 65 5.13 15.62 2.88
C LYS A 65 6.34 15.77 3.81
N ASP A 66 6.14 16.28 5.02
CA ASP A 66 7.18 16.50 6.03
C ASP A 66 7.24 15.35 7.05
N GLY A 67 6.36 14.34 6.90
CA GLY A 67 6.29 13.15 7.75
C GLY A 67 5.42 13.35 9.00
N ASN A 68 4.71 14.47 9.13
CA ASN A 68 3.79 14.68 10.27
C ASN A 68 2.48 13.93 10.04
N PRO A 69 1.82 13.46 11.12
CA PRO A 69 0.52 12.81 11.00
C PRO A 69 -0.54 13.72 10.35
N VAL A 70 -1.26 13.21 9.36
CA VAL A 70 -2.46 13.86 8.82
C VAL A 70 -3.64 13.46 9.70
N THR A 71 -4.26 14.44 10.36
CA THR A 71 -5.31 14.25 11.39
C THR A 71 -6.62 14.89 10.98
N GLY A 72 -7.73 14.44 11.54
CA GLY A 72 -9.06 14.98 11.27
C GLY A 72 -9.92 14.09 10.39
N SER A 73 -10.99 14.64 9.83
CA SER A 73 -12.00 13.90 9.06
C SER A 73 -11.81 14.07 7.56
N TYR A 74 -11.71 12.96 6.85
CA TYR A 74 -11.56 12.92 5.40
C TYR A 74 -12.54 11.90 4.81
N GLY A 75 -13.54 12.37 4.04
CA GLY A 75 -14.57 11.50 3.49
C GLY A 75 -15.40 10.75 4.56
N GLY A 76 -15.47 11.28 5.78
CA GLY A 76 -16.15 10.63 6.91
C GLY A 76 -15.30 9.63 7.68
N VAL A 77 -14.02 9.46 7.34
CA VAL A 77 -13.05 8.68 8.10
C VAL A 77 -12.28 9.60 9.04
N GLU A 78 -12.31 9.30 10.34
CA GLU A 78 -11.62 10.05 11.38
C GLU A 78 -10.22 9.51 11.60
N PHE A 79 -9.21 10.37 11.41
CA PHE A 79 -7.79 10.06 11.68
C PHE A 79 -7.38 10.67 13.02
N ASP A 80 -6.81 9.84 13.85
CA ASP A 80 -6.37 10.21 15.19
C ASP A 80 -5.10 11.11 15.18
N ARG A 81 -4.60 11.44 16.37
CA ARG A 81 -3.38 12.26 16.55
C ARG A 81 -2.10 11.64 15.95
N HIS A 82 -2.13 10.37 15.62
CA HIS A 82 -1.01 9.66 14.99
C HIS A 82 -1.18 9.52 13.47
N GLY A 83 -2.28 10.09 12.91
CA GLY A 83 -2.65 9.93 11.51
C GLY A 83 -3.15 8.53 11.19
N GLU A 84 -3.73 7.82 12.17
CA GLU A 84 -4.21 6.46 12.01
C GLU A 84 -5.73 6.41 12.09
N ALA A 85 -6.33 5.57 11.25
CA ALA A 85 -7.73 5.20 11.27
C ALA A 85 -7.87 3.70 11.09
N VAL A 86 -8.93 3.11 11.66
CA VAL A 86 -9.31 1.70 11.42
C VAL A 86 -10.72 1.68 10.86
N VAL A 87 -10.89 0.98 9.74
CA VAL A 87 -12.17 0.76 9.08
C VAL A 87 -12.45 -0.74 8.97
N SER A 88 -13.72 -1.12 9.04
CA SER A 88 -14.15 -2.51 8.89
C SER A 88 -14.83 -2.67 7.54
N LEU A 89 -14.31 -3.57 6.69
CA LEU A 89 -14.80 -3.80 5.33
C LEU A 89 -14.95 -5.29 5.05
N CYS A 90 -16.02 -5.68 4.33
CA CYS A 90 -16.19 -7.00 3.75
C CYS A 90 -15.90 -7.01 2.25
N ASP A 91 -16.08 -8.15 1.58
CA ASP A 91 -15.83 -8.29 0.13
C ASP A 91 -16.60 -7.28 -0.70
N GLY A 92 -15.90 -6.57 -1.57
CA GLY A 92 -16.46 -5.56 -2.47
C GLY A 92 -16.72 -4.20 -1.82
N GLU A 93 -16.65 -4.08 -0.50
CA GLU A 93 -16.78 -2.79 0.16
C GLU A 93 -15.54 -1.92 -0.02
N GLN A 94 -15.77 -0.62 0.03
CA GLN A 94 -14.72 0.39 -0.09
C GLN A 94 -15.04 1.63 0.72
N VAL A 95 -14.00 2.34 1.12
CA VAL A 95 -14.08 3.64 1.79
C VAL A 95 -13.30 4.67 0.98
N TYR A 96 -13.84 5.89 0.92
CA TYR A 96 -13.25 7.01 0.21
C TYR A 96 -12.68 8.01 1.20
N ILE A 97 -11.41 8.33 1.06
CA ILE A 97 -10.69 9.30 1.87
C ILE A 97 -10.38 10.45 0.92
N GLU A 98 -11.21 11.48 0.95
CA GLU A 98 -11.25 12.53 -0.05
C GLU A 98 -10.51 13.79 0.41
N LYS A 99 -10.02 14.57 -0.56
CA LYS A 99 -9.40 15.89 -0.33
C LYS A 99 -8.21 15.83 0.62
N LEU A 100 -7.34 14.85 0.40
CA LEU A 100 -6.09 14.75 1.14
C LEU A 100 -5.09 15.81 0.67
N PRO A 101 -4.25 16.37 1.56
CA PRO A 101 -3.18 17.27 1.16
C PRO A 101 -2.30 16.66 0.07
N VAL A 102 -1.84 17.48 -0.87
CA VAL A 102 -0.94 17.02 -1.95
C VAL A 102 0.37 16.54 -1.34
N GLY A 103 0.84 15.37 -1.80
CA GLY A 103 2.06 14.77 -1.26
C GLY A 103 1.85 13.95 0.02
N THR A 104 0.60 13.74 0.47
CA THR A 104 0.32 12.82 1.58
C THR A 104 0.84 11.42 1.26
N SER A 105 1.66 10.87 2.15
CA SER A 105 2.04 9.46 2.14
C SER A 105 0.99 8.63 2.87
N TYR A 106 0.77 7.41 2.38
CA TYR A 106 -0.21 6.50 2.96
C TYR A 106 0.34 5.09 3.09
N GLN A 107 -0.16 4.37 4.09
CA GLN A 107 0.06 2.94 4.29
C GLN A 107 -1.26 2.30 4.73
N VAL A 108 -1.64 1.21 4.05
CA VAL A 108 -2.86 0.44 4.33
C VAL A 108 -2.47 -0.99 4.68
N THR A 109 -2.89 -1.47 5.85
CA THR A 109 -2.58 -2.81 6.34
C THR A 109 -3.81 -3.44 6.98
N GLU A 110 -3.92 -4.76 6.97
CA GLU A 110 -4.93 -5.48 7.74
C GLU A 110 -4.44 -5.72 9.16
N VAL A 111 -5.31 -5.49 10.17
CA VAL A 111 -4.95 -5.62 11.58
C VAL A 111 -4.61 -7.06 11.95
N LEU A 112 -5.35 -8.03 11.40
CA LEU A 112 -5.17 -9.46 11.62
C LEU A 112 -4.84 -10.20 10.32
N ALA A 113 -3.76 -9.77 9.63
CA ALA A 113 -3.31 -10.41 8.40
C ALA A 113 -2.92 -11.88 8.62
N ASP A 114 -3.14 -12.71 7.60
CA ASP A 114 -2.78 -14.13 7.57
C ASP A 114 -3.40 -14.96 8.73
N LYS A 115 -4.64 -14.68 9.10
CA LYS A 115 -5.38 -15.36 10.17
C LYS A 115 -6.59 -16.12 9.63
N GLU A 116 -7.06 -17.08 10.42
CA GLU A 116 -8.31 -17.81 10.21
C GLU A 116 -8.43 -18.47 8.82
N GLY A 117 -7.32 -19.01 8.31
CA GLY A 117 -7.27 -19.68 7.01
C GLY A 117 -7.18 -18.74 5.80
N TYR A 118 -7.02 -17.43 6.01
CA TYR A 118 -6.78 -16.48 4.94
C TYR A 118 -5.30 -16.17 4.79
N GLN A 119 -4.89 -15.98 3.55
CA GLN A 119 -3.64 -15.35 3.17
C GLN A 119 -3.93 -13.94 2.68
N THR A 120 -3.26 -12.94 3.28
CA THR A 120 -3.46 -11.53 2.95
C THR A 120 -2.42 -11.06 1.94
N SER A 121 -2.85 -10.30 0.96
CA SER A 121 -1.97 -9.60 0.00
C SER A 121 -2.45 -8.17 -0.24
N TYR A 122 -1.56 -7.33 -0.74
CA TYR A 122 -1.74 -5.89 -0.85
C TYR A 122 -1.39 -5.40 -2.25
N GLU A 123 -2.30 -4.63 -2.86
CA GLU A 123 -2.06 -3.96 -4.14
C GLU A 123 -2.15 -2.44 -3.93
N THR A 124 -1.07 -1.72 -4.25
CA THR A 124 -0.99 -0.25 -4.13
C THR A 124 -1.33 0.26 -2.72
N CYS A 125 -1.00 -0.53 -1.68
CA CYS A 125 -1.34 -0.22 -0.29
C CYS A 125 -0.33 0.69 0.43
N GLU A 126 0.68 1.19 -0.27
CA GLU A 126 1.61 2.19 0.23
C GLU A 126 2.08 3.11 -0.89
N GLY A 127 2.43 4.34 -0.55
CA GLY A 127 2.94 5.31 -1.52
C GLY A 127 2.68 6.76 -1.12
N THR A 128 2.87 7.66 -2.08
CA THR A 128 2.60 9.10 -1.95
C THR A 128 1.56 9.52 -2.97
N LEU A 129 0.58 10.32 -2.54
CA LEU A 129 -0.52 10.80 -3.37
C LEU A 129 -0.11 12.04 -4.16
N SER A 130 -0.02 11.90 -5.48
CA SER A 130 0.04 13.00 -6.45
C SER A 130 -1.23 13.06 -7.32
N ALA A 131 -2.05 12.02 -7.26
CA ALA A 131 -3.33 11.85 -7.94
C ALA A 131 -4.16 10.82 -7.16
N ASP A 132 -5.43 10.67 -7.52
CA ASP A 132 -6.31 9.66 -6.93
C ASP A 132 -5.70 8.26 -7.04
N ARG A 133 -5.82 7.47 -5.96
CA ARG A 133 -5.30 6.10 -5.87
C ARG A 133 -6.33 5.16 -5.26
N THR A 134 -6.25 3.90 -5.67
CA THR A 134 -6.99 2.81 -5.03
C THR A 134 -6.00 1.81 -4.44
N ALA A 135 -6.14 1.57 -3.15
CA ALA A 135 -5.43 0.52 -2.41
C ALA A 135 -6.37 -0.67 -2.23
N THR A 136 -5.93 -1.88 -2.56
CA THR A 136 -6.75 -3.08 -2.43
C THR A 136 -6.11 -4.05 -1.45
N VAL A 137 -6.86 -4.42 -0.40
CA VAL A 137 -6.49 -5.49 0.53
C VAL A 137 -7.23 -6.76 0.13
N ILE A 138 -6.49 -7.81 -0.18
CA ILE A 138 -7.02 -9.07 -0.73
C ILE A 138 -6.79 -10.18 0.29
N ASN A 139 -7.85 -10.87 0.70
CA ASN A 139 -7.78 -12.07 1.51
C ASN A 139 -8.20 -13.27 0.68
N ARG A 140 -7.26 -14.18 0.44
CA ARG A 140 -7.54 -15.46 -0.21
C ARG A 140 -7.69 -16.53 0.84
N TYR A 141 -8.87 -17.18 0.88
CA TYR A 141 -9.07 -18.35 1.74
C TYR A 141 -8.27 -19.53 1.18
N MET A 142 -7.39 -20.09 2.02
CA MET A 142 -6.58 -21.25 1.68
C MET A 142 -7.38 -22.51 1.98
N GLU A 143 -7.82 -23.20 0.91
CA GLU A 143 -8.46 -24.52 1.09
C GLU A 143 -7.38 -25.50 1.58
N GLU A 144 -7.51 -26.02 2.78
CA GLU A 144 -6.78 -27.21 3.16
C GLU A 144 -7.33 -28.36 2.31
N ILE A 145 -6.52 -28.89 1.39
CA ILE A 145 -6.84 -30.14 0.72
C ILE A 145 -6.77 -31.20 1.81
N PRO A 146 -7.91 -31.84 2.21
CA PRO A 146 -7.83 -32.92 3.17
C PRO A 146 -6.87 -33.97 2.61
N ASP A 147 -5.83 -34.30 3.39
CA ASP A 147 -4.97 -35.44 3.06
C ASP A 147 -5.91 -36.67 3.03
N SER A 148 -6.27 -37.10 1.84
CA SER A 148 -7.28 -38.13 1.61
C SER A 148 -6.85 -39.50 2.14
N GLY A 149 -5.74 -39.56 2.91
CA GLY A 149 -5.32 -40.78 3.61
C GLY A 149 -5.02 -41.98 2.71
N ILE A 150 -5.13 -41.83 1.41
CA ILE A 150 -4.68 -42.81 0.44
C ILE A 150 -3.16 -42.60 0.30
N ARG A 151 -2.44 -43.05 1.28
CA ARG A 151 -1.04 -43.43 1.08
C ARG A 151 -1.09 -44.64 0.19
N ASP A 152 -1.07 -44.44 -1.10
CA ASP A 152 -0.68 -45.47 -2.04
C ASP A 152 0.73 -45.91 -1.62
N ALA A 153 0.79 -47.08 -0.99
CA ALA A 153 2.04 -47.71 -0.56
C ALA A 153 2.85 -48.20 -1.79
N GLY A 154 2.83 -47.45 -2.89
CA GLY A 154 3.40 -47.90 -4.14
C GLY A 154 4.02 -46.86 -5.06
N SER A 155 4.07 -45.63 -4.71
CA SER A 155 4.74 -44.62 -5.57
C SER A 155 5.67 -43.73 -4.76
N PHE A 156 6.84 -44.24 -4.44
CA PHE A 156 7.97 -43.36 -4.14
C PHE A 156 8.30 -42.62 -5.43
N ALA A 157 7.79 -41.43 -5.62
CA ALA A 157 8.37 -40.49 -6.56
C ALA A 157 9.72 -40.04 -6.00
N VAL A 158 10.72 -40.93 -6.10
CA VAL A 158 12.13 -40.61 -5.92
C VAL A 158 12.55 -39.87 -7.18
N GLY A 159 12.04 -38.65 -7.39
CA GLY A 159 12.27 -37.99 -8.66
C GLY A 159 12.71 -36.55 -8.63
N SER A 160 12.54 -35.82 -7.54
CA SER A 160 12.82 -34.39 -7.63
C SER A 160 13.83 -33.84 -6.62
N ALA A 161 14.21 -34.60 -5.61
CA ALA A 161 15.16 -34.11 -4.61
C ALA A 161 16.63 -34.37 -4.95
N LEU A 162 16.92 -35.23 -5.93
CA LEU A 162 18.31 -35.61 -6.27
C LEU A 162 18.96 -34.74 -7.37
N VAL A 163 18.21 -33.95 -8.10
CA VAL A 163 18.76 -33.14 -9.19
C VAL A 163 19.42 -31.86 -8.70
N TRP A 164 19.09 -31.39 -7.51
CA TRP A 164 19.67 -30.15 -6.96
C TRP A 164 20.98 -30.33 -6.17
N LEU A 165 21.30 -31.58 -5.76
CA LEU A 165 22.51 -31.85 -5.00
C LEU A 165 23.73 -32.19 -5.87
N THR A 166 23.53 -32.54 -7.16
CA THR A 166 24.65 -32.86 -8.05
C THR A 166 25.23 -31.65 -8.77
N GLY A 167 24.47 -30.55 -8.90
CA GLY A 167 24.94 -29.31 -9.55
C GLY A 167 25.92 -28.47 -8.70
N ALA A 168 25.79 -28.51 -7.38
CA ALA A 168 26.64 -27.73 -6.48
C ALA A 168 27.98 -28.42 -6.13
N SER A 169 28.01 -29.73 -6.21
CA SER A 169 29.22 -30.51 -5.86
C SER A 169 30.27 -30.52 -6.99
N MET A 170 29.87 -30.35 -8.25
CA MET A 170 30.83 -30.35 -9.36
C MET A 170 31.59 -29.03 -9.53
N LEU A 171 31.08 -27.93 -9.00
CA LEU A 171 31.76 -26.64 -9.10
C LEU A 171 32.88 -26.47 -8.06
N CYS A 172 32.82 -27.18 -6.93
CA CYS A 172 33.90 -27.12 -5.91
C CYS A 172 35.10 -28.00 -6.24
N ILE A 173 34.95 -29.06 -7.04
CA ILE A 173 36.09 -29.98 -7.36
C ILE A 173 36.97 -29.40 -8.46
N ALA A 174 36.44 -28.54 -9.34
CA ALA A 174 37.24 -27.94 -10.41
C ALA A 174 38.19 -26.82 -9.93
N LEU A 175 37.94 -26.21 -8.77
CA LEU A 175 38.76 -25.13 -8.23
C LEU A 175 39.92 -25.61 -7.34
N ILE A 176 39.89 -26.83 -6.85
CA ILE A 176 40.96 -27.39 -6.01
C ILE A 176 42.10 -28.03 -6.85
N ARG A 177 41.81 -28.40 -8.12
CA ARG A 177 42.81 -29.04 -8.97
C ARG A 177 43.75 -28.09 -9.72
N ARG A 178 43.52 -26.79 -9.64
CA ARG A 178 44.29 -25.76 -10.36
C ARG A 178 45.38 -25.08 -9.53
N ARG A 179 45.59 -25.52 -8.27
CA ARG A 179 46.57 -24.93 -7.34
C ARG A 179 47.71 -25.87 -6.97
N ARG A 180 47.96 -26.91 -7.77
CA ARG A 180 48.99 -27.89 -7.46
C ARG A 180 49.97 -28.20 -8.57
N ASN A 181 50.06 -27.31 -9.56
CA ASN A 181 51.14 -27.35 -10.56
C ASN A 181 51.60 -25.92 -10.85
N ASP A 182 52.37 -25.37 -9.94
CA ASP A 182 53.47 -24.44 -10.17
C ASP A 182 54.42 -24.56 -8.95
#